data_b1673a38b84c5abd30d82d0b6eb9fe68
#
_entry.id   b1673a38b84c5abd30d82d0b6eb9fe68
#
_cell.length_a   1.000
_cell.length_b   1.000
_cell.length_c   1.000
_cell.angle_alpha   90.00
_cell.angle_beta   90.00
_cell.angle_gamma   90.00
#
_symmetry.space_group_name_H-M   'P 1'
#
loop_
_entity.id
_entity.type
_entity.pdbx_description
1 polymer ?
#
loop_
_entity_poly.entity_id
_entity_poly.type
_entity_poly.pdbx_seq_one_letter_code
_entity_poly.pdbx_strand_id
1 'polypeptide(L)'
;MLIIPAIDLKDGHCVRLKQGSMAAATVFSEDPGAMARHWISKGARRLHLVDLNGAFVGKPRNEEAIKAVIKAIGADIPVQLGGGIRDLDTVERYLDDGIAYVILGTAAVKTPGFLHDACYAFPGHIMVGLDAKDGKVAVEGWSKVTGHDVLDLAKKFQDLGVEAIIYTDISRDGMMSGINIKATVELARELSVPVIASGGITDLKDVKALCEAEKEGILGAITGRAIYEGTLDFAEAQKLADKMAGDAETAQGKA
;
A
#
# COMPACT_ATOMS: atom_id res chain seq x y z
N MET A 1 3.21 -8.61 -12.21
CA MET A 1 2.99 -8.04 -10.86
C MET A 1 3.61 -6.65 -10.74
N LEU A 2 2.98 -5.71 -10.00
CA LEU A 2 3.52 -4.37 -9.75
C LEU A 2 4.41 -4.36 -8.51
N ILE A 3 5.60 -3.75 -8.59
CA ILE A 3 6.38 -3.36 -7.42
C ILE A 3 6.11 -1.88 -7.15
N ILE A 4 5.63 -1.57 -5.95
CA ILE A 4 5.10 -0.25 -5.58
C ILE A 4 5.99 0.35 -4.50
N PRO A 5 6.80 1.38 -4.80
CA PRO A 5 7.63 2.01 -3.78
C PRO A 5 6.75 2.86 -2.85
N ALA A 6 7.03 2.75 -1.54
CA ALA A 6 6.32 3.51 -0.52
C ALA A 6 7.10 4.77 -0.12
N ILE A 7 6.37 5.88 0.01
CA ILE A 7 6.85 7.14 0.58
C ILE A 7 5.98 7.44 1.80
N ASP A 8 6.53 7.30 2.98
CA ASP A 8 5.89 7.67 4.24
C ASP A 8 6.22 9.12 4.57
N LEU A 9 5.19 9.91 4.85
CA LEU A 9 5.29 11.33 5.15
C LEU A 9 5.09 11.59 6.65
N LYS A 10 6.07 12.23 7.27
CA LYS A 10 6.01 12.68 8.65
C LYS A 10 6.62 14.07 8.77
N ASP A 11 5.85 15.02 9.30
CA ASP A 11 6.27 16.41 9.51
C ASP A 11 6.85 17.04 8.22
N GLY A 12 6.25 16.72 7.06
CA GLY A 12 6.66 17.19 5.74
C GLY A 12 7.80 16.44 5.07
N HIS A 13 8.44 15.47 5.75
CA HIS A 13 9.61 14.73 5.27
C HIS A 13 9.27 13.29 4.89
N CYS A 14 10.10 12.71 4.00
CA CYS A 14 10.05 11.28 3.70
C CYS A 14 10.80 10.50 4.78
N VAL A 15 10.09 9.60 5.45
CA VAL A 15 10.64 8.82 6.56
C VAL A 15 10.37 7.32 6.39
N ARG A 16 11.06 6.51 7.21
CA ARG A 16 10.68 5.11 7.45
C ARG A 16 10.60 4.87 8.95
N LEU A 17 9.55 4.18 9.34
CA LEU A 17 9.35 3.75 10.73
C LEU A 17 9.92 2.34 10.93
N LYS A 18 10.19 1.98 12.18
CA LYS A 18 10.46 0.62 12.61
C LYS A 18 9.23 0.13 13.39
N GLN A 19 8.53 -0.88 12.84
CA GLN A 19 7.28 -1.40 13.41
C GLN A 19 6.25 -0.31 13.77
N GLY A 20 6.06 0.67 12.89
CA GLY A 20 5.10 1.75 13.10
C GLY A 20 5.47 2.77 14.20
N SER A 21 6.64 2.67 14.82
CA SER A 21 7.05 3.59 15.90
C SER A 21 7.40 4.98 15.38
N MET A 22 6.57 5.98 15.67
CA MET A 22 6.82 7.39 15.31
C MET A 22 8.10 7.95 15.94
N ALA A 23 8.48 7.46 17.12
CA ALA A 23 9.72 7.86 17.79
C ALA A 23 10.98 7.27 17.13
N ALA A 24 10.83 6.17 16.38
CA ALA A 24 11.93 5.51 15.66
C ALA A 24 11.92 5.83 14.15
N ALA A 25 11.46 7.03 13.79
CA ALA A 25 11.47 7.52 12.42
C ALA A 25 12.90 7.86 11.97
N THR A 26 13.29 7.36 10.80
CA THR A 26 14.52 7.77 10.11
C THR A 26 14.12 8.62 8.91
N VAL A 27 14.67 9.83 8.80
CA VAL A 27 14.46 10.72 7.65
C VAL A 27 15.39 10.30 6.51
N PHE A 28 14.83 10.10 5.33
CA PHE A 28 15.56 9.75 4.10
C PHE A 28 15.57 10.88 3.08
N SER A 29 14.61 11.80 3.13
CA SER A 29 14.59 13.00 2.28
C SER A 29 13.72 14.09 2.91
N GLU A 30 14.16 15.34 2.75
CA GLU A 30 13.38 16.54 3.08
C GLU A 30 12.54 17.03 1.91
N ASP A 31 12.71 16.46 0.70
CA ASP A 31 11.96 16.79 -0.51
C ASP A 31 11.15 15.59 -1.00
N PRO A 32 9.85 15.51 -0.66
CA PRO A 32 8.96 14.44 -1.11
C PRO A 32 8.78 14.38 -2.64
N GLY A 33 8.80 15.54 -3.31
CA GLY A 33 8.70 15.60 -4.76
C GLY A 33 9.93 15.02 -5.45
N ALA A 34 11.14 15.31 -4.96
CA ALA A 34 12.37 14.71 -5.47
C ALA A 34 12.40 13.20 -5.23
N MET A 35 11.92 12.73 -4.08
CA MET A 35 11.80 11.30 -3.79
C MET A 35 10.85 10.59 -4.76
N ALA A 36 9.71 11.19 -5.07
CA ALA A 36 8.77 10.64 -6.04
C ALA A 36 9.41 10.54 -7.44
N ARG A 37 10.06 11.61 -7.92
CA ARG A 37 10.81 11.59 -9.20
C ARG A 37 11.91 10.53 -9.20
N HIS A 38 12.60 10.33 -8.08
CA HIS A 38 13.62 9.29 -7.95
C HIS A 38 13.03 7.90 -8.23
N TRP A 39 11.90 7.54 -7.61
CA TRP A 39 11.30 6.22 -7.85
C TRP A 39 10.75 6.07 -9.26
N ILE A 40 10.17 7.13 -9.85
CA ILE A 40 9.75 7.11 -11.27
C ILE A 40 10.96 6.86 -12.18
N SER A 41 12.08 7.54 -11.96
CA SER A 41 13.31 7.35 -12.74
C SER A 41 13.88 5.93 -12.63
N LYS A 42 13.54 5.20 -11.56
CA LYS A 42 13.86 3.79 -11.36
C LYS A 42 12.82 2.82 -11.96
N GLY A 43 11.78 3.33 -12.63
CA GLY A 43 10.77 2.54 -13.31
C GLY A 43 9.51 2.25 -12.50
N ALA A 44 9.22 3.00 -11.44
CA ALA A 44 7.97 2.89 -10.72
C ALA A 44 6.78 3.23 -11.63
N ARG A 45 5.72 2.40 -11.56
CA ARG A 45 4.47 2.55 -12.33
C ARG A 45 3.28 2.90 -11.45
N ARG A 46 3.48 2.97 -10.14
CA ARG A 46 2.54 3.40 -9.11
C ARG A 46 3.34 3.83 -7.89
N LEU A 47 2.86 4.84 -7.16
CA LEU A 47 3.42 5.24 -5.87
C LEU A 47 2.43 4.96 -4.75
N HIS A 48 2.94 4.53 -3.61
CA HIS A 48 2.19 4.40 -2.36
C HIS A 48 2.62 5.50 -1.40
N LEU A 49 1.69 6.41 -1.03
CA LEU A 49 1.92 7.48 -0.06
C LEU A 49 1.18 7.18 1.24
N VAL A 50 1.81 7.50 2.37
CA VAL A 50 1.16 7.44 3.68
C VAL A 50 1.38 8.75 4.43
N ASP A 51 0.30 9.42 4.80
CA ASP A 51 0.32 10.50 5.79
C ASP A 51 0.37 9.89 7.19
N LEU A 52 1.57 9.68 7.73
CA LEU A 52 1.77 9.07 9.05
C LEU A 52 1.17 9.91 10.17
N ASN A 53 1.39 11.23 10.18
CA ASN A 53 0.78 12.12 11.16
C ASN A 53 -0.74 12.03 11.10
N GLY A 54 -1.29 12.00 9.87
CA GLY A 54 -2.72 11.86 9.65
C GLY A 54 -3.27 10.52 10.15
N ALA A 55 -2.57 9.42 9.93
CA ALA A 55 -2.95 8.10 10.41
C ALA A 55 -3.12 8.07 11.94
N PHE A 56 -2.22 8.73 12.69
CA PHE A 56 -2.27 8.81 14.14
C PHE A 56 -3.34 9.78 14.65
N VAL A 57 -3.43 10.98 14.05
CA VAL A 57 -4.35 12.04 14.50
C VAL A 57 -5.78 11.82 13.98
N GLY A 58 -5.92 11.07 12.88
CA GLY A 58 -7.23 10.79 12.25
C GLY A 58 -7.76 11.90 11.35
N LYS A 59 -6.90 12.77 10.88
CA LYS A 59 -7.18 13.80 9.88
C LYS A 59 -5.90 14.16 9.12
N PRO A 60 -5.97 14.64 7.86
CA PRO A 60 -4.83 15.05 7.05
C PRO A 60 -3.85 15.97 7.78
N ARG A 61 -2.56 15.76 7.58
CA ARG A 61 -1.47 16.55 8.20
C ARG A 61 -0.33 16.91 7.25
N ASN A 62 -0.07 16.10 6.23
CA ASN A 62 1.02 16.30 5.29
C ASN A 62 0.55 16.74 3.90
N GLU A 63 -0.55 17.52 3.82
CA GLU A 63 -1.18 17.91 2.53
C GLU A 63 -0.21 18.63 1.61
N GLU A 64 0.63 19.55 2.13
CA GLU A 64 1.63 20.26 1.32
C GLU A 64 2.68 19.32 0.71
N ALA A 65 3.14 18.32 1.49
CA ALA A 65 4.07 17.31 0.99
C ALA A 65 3.42 16.42 -0.07
N ILE A 66 2.16 16.03 0.12
CA ILE A 66 1.37 15.27 -0.87
C ILE A 66 1.22 16.07 -2.16
N LYS A 67 0.85 17.36 -2.07
CA LYS A 67 0.74 18.27 -3.23
C LYS A 67 2.09 18.43 -3.94
N ALA A 68 3.19 18.51 -3.19
CA ALA A 68 4.53 18.58 -3.76
C ALA A 68 4.86 17.31 -4.57
N VAL A 69 4.48 16.12 -4.08
CA VAL A 69 4.61 14.86 -4.83
C VAL A 69 3.79 14.92 -6.11
N ILE A 70 2.49 15.20 -6.03
CA ILE A 70 1.60 15.24 -7.21
C ILE A 70 2.09 16.25 -8.24
N LYS A 71 2.48 17.46 -7.81
CA LYS A 71 3.05 18.47 -8.71
C LYS A 71 4.35 17.99 -9.39
N ALA A 72 5.18 17.23 -8.69
CA ALA A 72 6.47 16.79 -9.19
C ALA A 72 6.36 15.67 -10.24
N ILE A 73 5.29 14.86 -10.18
CA ILE A 73 5.09 13.70 -11.07
C ILE A 73 4.00 13.94 -12.12
N GLY A 74 3.12 14.95 -11.93
CA GLY A 74 1.97 15.16 -12.83
C GLY A 74 1.04 13.96 -12.87
N ALA A 75 0.58 13.64 -14.09
CA ALA A 75 -0.28 12.46 -14.35
C ALA A 75 0.49 11.24 -14.87
N ASP A 76 1.81 11.21 -14.72
CA ASP A 76 2.66 10.17 -15.32
C ASP A 76 2.34 8.77 -14.79
N ILE A 77 2.10 8.67 -13.48
CA ILE A 77 1.75 7.40 -12.85
C ILE A 77 0.71 7.60 -11.74
N PRO A 78 -0.16 6.60 -11.49
CA PRO A 78 -1.14 6.67 -10.41
C PRO A 78 -0.47 6.67 -9.03
N VAL A 79 -1.05 7.47 -8.13
CA VAL A 79 -0.69 7.52 -6.71
C VAL A 79 -1.83 6.96 -5.88
N GLN A 80 -1.51 6.08 -4.95
CA GLN A 80 -2.42 5.60 -3.91
C GLN A 80 -2.02 6.19 -2.56
N LEU A 81 -2.96 6.81 -1.85
CA LEU A 81 -2.73 7.57 -0.62
C LEU A 81 -3.56 7.04 0.53
N GLY A 82 -2.91 6.78 1.67
CA GLY A 82 -3.55 6.47 2.95
C GLY A 82 -3.10 7.41 4.08
N GLY A 83 -3.82 7.36 5.19
CA GLY A 83 -3.49 8.10 6.40
C GLY A 83 -4.44 9.25 6.71
N GLY A 84 -5.22 9.12 7.79
CA GLY A 84 -6.09 10.17 8.32
C GLY A 84 -7.39 10.47 7.57
N ILE A 85 -7.74 9.66 6.57
CA ILE A 85 -8.94 9.88 5.74
C ILE A 85 -10.15 9.26 6.42
N ARG A 86 -11.14 10.06 6.83
CA ARG A 86 -12.28 9.63 7.64
C ARG A 86 -13.64 10.23 7.24
N ASP A 87 -13.70 11.04 6.19
CA ASP A 87 -14.91 11.65 5.64
C ASP A 87 -14.83 11.75 4.11
N LEU A 88 -16.00 11.91 3.45
CA LEU A 88 -16.10 11.97 1.99
C LEU A 88 -15.47 13.24 1.40
N ASP A 89 -15.56 14.37 2.11
CA ASP A 89 -14.99 15.65 1.66
C ASP A 89 -13.46 15.53 1.55
N THR A 90 -12.83 14.79 2.46
CA THR A 90 -11.39 14.50 2.40
C THR A 90 -11.05 13.57 1.23
N VAL A 91 -11.88 12.57 0.94
CA VAL A 91 -11.72 11.69 -0.23
C VAL A 91 -11.79 12.51 -1.52
N GLU A 92 -12.88 13.29 -1.70
CA GLU A 92 -13.11 14.12 -2.87
C GLU A 92 -11.92 15.06 -3.12
N ARG A 93 -11.51 15.79 -2.08
CA ARG A 93 -10.39 16.73 -2.17
C ARG A 93 -9.08 16.08 -2.63
N TYR A 94 -8.74 14.88 -2.14
CA TYR A 94 -7.55 14.19 -2.59
C TYR A 94 -7.64 13.69 -4.03
N LEU A 95 -8.83 13.25 -4.46
CA LEU A 95 -9.06 12.88 -5.86
C LEU A 95 -8.95 14.10 -6.78
N ASP A 96 -9.50 15.26 -6.38
CA ASP A 96 -9.38 16.53 -7.10
C ASP A 96 -7.92 17.03 -7.16
N ASP A 97 -7.13 16.80 -6.10
CA ASP A 97 -5.70 17.12 -6.06
C ASP A 97 -4.85 16.18 -6.96
N GLY A 98 -5.45 15.10 -7.54
CA GLY A 98 -4.79 14.20 -8.48
C GLY A 98 -4.34 12.85 -7.91
N ILE A 99 -4.78 12.50 -6.69
CA ILE A 99 -4.63 11.14 -6.16
C ILE A 99 -5.52 10.19 -6.95
N ALA A 100 -4.96 9.08 -7.45
CA ALA A 100 -5.72 8.10 -8.22
C ALA A 100 -6.54 7.16 -7.34
N TYR A 101 -6.00 6.77 -6.19
CA TYR A 101 -6.65 5.86 -5.27
C TYR A 101 -6.52 6.34 -3.83
N VAL A 102 -7.64 6.34 -3.11
CA VAL A 102 -7.69 6.64 -1.67
C VAL A 102 -7.78 5.34 -0.89
N ILE A 103 -6.91 5.19 0.12
CA ILE A 103 -6.83 3.99 0.95
C ILE A 103 -7.51 4.28 2.29
N LEU A 104 -8.58 3.56 2.56
CA LEU A 104 -9.33 3.63 3.80
C LEU A 104 -8.91 2.47 4.72
N GLY A 105 -8.35 2.80 5.88
CA GLY A 105 -7.98 1.82 6.93
C GLY A 105 -8.95 1.87 8.10
N THR A 106 -8.57 2.54 9.18
CA THR A 106 -9.34 2.66 10.43
C THR A 106 -10.81 3.03 10.21
N ALA A 107 -11.10 3.97 9.31
CA ALA A 107 -12.46 4.43 9.05
C ALA A 107 -13.35 3.33 8.43
N ALA A 108 -12.80 2.53 7.53
CA ALA A 108 -13.52 1.38 6.95
C ALA A 108 -13.95 0.35 8.01
N VAL A 109 -13.13 0.18 9.06
CA VAL A 109 -13.39 -0.79 10.14
C VAL A 109 -14.31 -0.22 11.23
N LYS A 110 -14.15 1.08 11.57
CA LYS A 110 -14.78 1.67 12.75
C LYS A 110 -16.05 2.46 12.47
N THR A 111 -16.25 2.94 11.24
CA THR A 111 -17.38 3.79 10.90
C THR A 111 -18.34 3.02 9.99
N PRO A 112 -19.46 2.50 10.55
CA PRO A 112 -20.44 1.75 9.76
C PRO A 112 -20.96 2.58 8.57
N GLY A 113 -21.02 1.98 7.39
CA GLY A 113 -21.53 2.60 6.16
C GLY A 113 -20.52 3.49 5.41
N PHE A 114 -19.50 4.03 6.08
CA PHE A 114 -18.56 4.97 5.43
C PHE A 114 -17.86 4.38 4.19
N LEU A 115 -17.40 3.13 4.27
CA LEU A 115 -16.77 2.48 3.12
C LEU A 115 -17.74 2.32 1.95
N HIS A 116 -18.98 1.90 2.23
CA HIS A 116 -20.05 1.80 1.22
C HIS A 116 -20.29 3.16 0.54
N ASP A 117 -20.46 4.22 1.34
CA ASP A 117 -20.73 5.56 0.83
C ASP A 117 -19.55 6.08 -0.01
N ALA A 118 -18.31 5.80 0.41
CA ALA A 118 -17.11 6.18 -0.34
C ALA A 118 -17.02 5.43 -1.69
N CYS A 119 -17.26 4.12 -1.72
CA CYS A 119 -17.24 3.33 -2.95
C CYS A 119 -18.38 3.76 -3.91
N TYR A 120 -19.54 4.11 -3.35
CA TYR A 120 -20.67 4.59 -4.13
C TYR A 120 -20.42 5.97 -4.74
N ALA A 121 -19.85 6.91 -3.96
CA ALA A 121 -19.57 8.26 -4.39
C ALA A 121 -18.37 8.33 -5.36
N PHE A 122 -17.36 7.47 -5.17
CA PHE A 122 -16.09 7.52 -5.92
C PHE A 122 -15.72 6.12 -6.48
N PRO A 123 -16.54 5.56 -7.38
CA PRO A 123 -16.30 4.24 -7.95
C PRO A 123 -14.97 4.21 -8.73
N GLY A 124 -14.20 3.13 -8.54
CA GLY A 124 -12.91 2.98 -9.20
C GLY A 124 -11.72 3.65 -8.46
N HIS A 125 -11.95 4.31 -7.32
CA HIS A 125 -10.93 5.09 -6.63
C HIS A 125 -10.67 4.65 -5.18
N ILE A 126 -11.43 3.72 -4.63
CA ILE A 126 -11.35 3.34 -3.22
C ILE A 126 -10.64 2.01 -3.05
N MET A 127 -9.60 2.00 -2.23
CA MET A 127 -8.92 0.80 -1.74
C MET A 127 -9.09 0.69 -0.22
N VAL A 128 -8.93 -0.51 0.32
CA VAL A 128 -8.93 -0.73 1.77
C VAL A 128 -7.57 -1.22 2.23
N GLY A 129 -7.04 -0.62 3.29
CA GLY A 129 -5.88 -1.10 4.03
C GLY A 129 -6.30 -1.96 5.22
N LEU A 130 -5.89 -3.22 5.24
CA LEU A 130 -6.05 -4.15 6.35
C LEU A 130 -4.68 -4.48 6.93
N ASP A 131 -4.32 -3.75 7.97
CA ASP A 131 -3.10 -3.98 8.73
C ASP A 131 -3.38 -5.03 9.79
N ALA A 132 -2.58 -6.09 9.85
CA ALA A 132 -2.89 -7.25 10.67
C ALA A 132 -1.74 -7.68 11.57
N LYS A 133 -2.11 -8.16 12.75
CA LYS A 133 -1.23 -8.88 13.67
C LYS A 133 -1.89 -10.21 14.05
N ASP A 134 -1.20 -11.31 13.81
CA ASP A 134 -1.69 -12.66 14.13
C ASP A 134 -3.11 -12.92 13.58
N GLY A 135 -3.38 -12.48 12.33
CA GLY A 135 -4.67 -12.63 11.66
C GLY A 135 -5.78 -11.69 12.15
N LYS A 136 -5.51 -10.79 13.09
CA LYS A 136 -6.47 -9.78 13.59
C LYS A 136 -6.12 -8.39 13.09
N VAL A 137 -7.16 -7.63 12.69
CA VAL A 137 -7.00 -6.28 12.15
C VAL A 137 -6.60 -5.29 13.23
N ALA A 138 -5.57 -4.50 12.93
CA ALA A 138 -5.13 -3.36 13.72
C ALA A 138 -5.65 -2.04 13.15
N VAL A 139 -5.90 -1.07 14.01
CA VAL A 139 -6.43 0.26 13.67
C VAL A 139 -5.67 1.36 14.43
N GLU A 140 -5.93 2.63 14.09
CA GLU A 140 -5.37 3.80 14.79
C GLU A 140 -3.82 3.82 14.78
N GLY A 141 -3.24 3.67 13.58
CA GLY A 141 -1.77 3.62 13.44
C GLY A 141 -1.15 2.45 14.21
N TRP A 142 -1.85 1.29 14.20
CA TRP A 142 -1.46 0.01 14.85
C TRP A 142 -1.49 0.02 16.37
N SER A 143 -2.00 1.09 16.99
CA SER A 143 -2.05 1.21 18.45
C SER A 143 -3.06 0.25 19.09
N LYS A 144 -4.03 -0.24 18.31
CA LYS A 144 -5.10 -1.11 18.79
C LYS A 144 -5.34 -2.27 17.83
N VAL A 145 -5.13 -3.49 18.31
CA VAL A 145 -5.56 -4.72 17.63
C VAL A 145 -7.03 -4.97 17.98
N THR A 146 -7.86 -5.17 16.96
CA THR A 146 -9.30 -5.44 17.12
C THR A 146 -9.56 -6.94 17.31
N GLY A 147 -10.81 -7.31 17.59
CA GLY A 147 -11.24 -8.71 17.58
C GLY A 147 -11.57 -9.24 16.18
N HIS A 148 -11.56 -8.38 15.15
CA HIS A 148 -11.97 -8.74 13.80
C HIS A 148 -10.90 -9.56 13.10
N ASP A 149 -11.32 -10.65 12.47
CA ASP A 149 -10.49 -11.44 11.58
C ASP A 149 -10.29 -10.71 10.25
N VAL A 150 -9.06 -10.77 9.71
CA VAL A 150 -8.72 -10.11 8.44
C VAL A 150 -9.57 -10.66 7.29
N LEU A 151 -9.70 -11.97 7.18
CA LEU A 151 -10.44 -12.61 6.10
C LEU A 151 -11.94 -12.26 6.16
N ASP A 152 -12.51 -12.27 7.36
CA ASP A 152 -13.94 -11.93 7.54
C ASP A 152 -14.24 -10.49 7.13
N LEU A 153 -13.35 -9.54 7.46
CA LEU A 153 -13.51 -8.15 7.03
C LEU A 153 -13.25 -7.98 5.54
N ALA A 154 -12.21 -8.61 5.01
CA ALA A 154 -11.89 -8.55 3.59
C ALA A 154 -13.05 -9.04 2.72
N LYS A 155 -13.68 -10.18 3.09
CA LYS A 155 -14.88 -10.71 2.41
C LYS A 155 -16.07 -9.75 2.46
N LYS A 156 -16.26 -9.03 3.54
CA LYS A 156 -17.32 -8.00 3.62
C LYS A 156 -17.03 -6.78 2.74
N PHE A 157 -15.76 -6.39 2.67
CA PHE A 157 -15.36 -5.18 1.96
C PHE A 157 -15.29 -5.37 0.45
N GLN A 158 -14.93 -6.57 -0.04
CA GLN A 158 -14.92 -6.85 -1.47
C GLN A 158 -16.28 -6.61 -2.15
N ASP A 159 -17.38 -6.87 -1.44
CA ASP A 159 -18.73 -6.74 -1.98
C ASP A 159 -19.21 -5.27 -2.06
N LEU A 160 -18.41 -4.32 -1.55
CA LEU A 160 -18.74 -2.90 -1.55
C LEU A 160 -18.17 -2.13 -2.74
N GLY A 161 -17.42 -2.78 -3.64
CA GLY A 161 -16.85 -2.15 -4.83
C GLY A 161 -15.48 -1.51 -4.62
N VAL A 162 -14.67 -2.05 -3.70
CA VAL A 162 -13.28 -1.64 -3.53
C VAL A 162 -12.42 -2.14 -4.69
N GLU A 163 -11.42 -1.34 -5.10
CA GLU A 163 -10.51 -1.67 -6.20
C GLU A 163 -9.46 -2.72 -5.83
N ALA A 164 -9.03 -2.72 -4.59
CA ALA A 164 -8.07 -3.68 -4.06
C ALA A 164 -8.07 -3.68 -2.54
N ILE A 165 -7.55 -4.76 -1.95
CA ILE A 165 -7.22 -4.84 -0.53
C ILE A 165 -5.71 -4.84 -0.37
N ILE A 166 -5.19 -3.87 0.40
CA ILE A 166 -3.79 -3.82 0.80
C ILE A 166 -3.68 -4.57 2.12
N TYR A 167 -2.97 -5.68 2.12
CA TYR A 167 -2.74 -6.50 3.31
C TYR A 167 -1.33 -6.27 3.85
N THR A 168 -1.24 -5.73 5.08
CA THR A 168 0.03 -5.49 5.77
C THR A 168 0.18 -6.41 6.98
N ASP A 169 1.21 -7.27 6.99
CA ASP A 169 1.63 -7.96 8.23
C ASP A 169 2.49 -6.99 9.06
N ILE A 170 1.88 -6.37 10.10
CA ILE A 170 2.56 -5.35 10.91
C ILE A 170 3.68 -5.91 11.79
N SER A 171 3.71 -7.21 12.03
CA SER A 171 4.80 -7.86 12.79
C SER A 171 6.08 -7.94 11.97
N ARG A 172 5.96 -7.88 10.64
CA ARG A 172 7.08 -7.92 9.68
C ARG A 172 7.43 -6.57 9.10
N ASP A 173 6.51 -5.59 9.17
CA ASP A 173 6.74 -4.28 8.57
C ASP A 173 7.95 -3.57 9.17
N GLY A 174 8.85 -3.11 8.30
CA GLY A 174 10.11 -2.47 8.67
C GLY A 174 11.15 -3.38 9.34
N MET A 175 10.88 -4.69 9.48
CA MET A 175 11.77 -5.65 10.15
C MET A 175 12.74 -6.35 9.20
N MET A 176 12.51 -6.29 7.88
CA MET A 176 13.33 -6.98 6.88
C MET A 176 13.49 -8.47 7.18
N SER A 177 12.39 -9.11 7.54
CA SER A 177 12.34 -10.53 7.94
C SER A 177 11.66 -11.44 6.92
N GLY A 178 11.47 -10.94 5.70
CA GLY A 178 10.71 -11.58 4.64
C GLY A 178 9.20 -11.33 4.75
N ILE A 179 8.51 -11.32 3.60
CA ILE A 179 7.06 -11.15 3.54
C ILE A 179 6.32 -12.41 4.01
N ASN A 180 5.11 -12.23 4.53
CA ASN A 180 4.24 -13.35 4.92
C ASN A 180 3.49 -13.91 3.68
N ILE A 181 4.22 -14.63 2.82
CA ILE A 181 3.67 -15.21 1.57
C ILE A 181 2.44 -16.06 1.86
N LYS A 182 2.52 -16.93 2.88
CA LYS A 182 1.43 -17.86 3.19
C LYS A 182 0.13 -17.12 3.48
N ALA A 183 0.15 -16.19 4.43
CA ALA A 183 -1.06 -15.42 4.80
C ALA A 183 -1.56 -14.55 3.65
N THR A 184 -0.66 -13.95 2.86
CA THR A 184 -1.04 -13.15 1.68
C THR A 184 -1.75 -14.00 0.62
N VAL A 185 -1.22 -15.19 0.31
CA VAL A 185 -1.81 -16.12 -0.67
C VAL A 185 -3.14 -16.67 -0.17
N GLU A 186 -3.22 -17.08 1.10
CA GLU A 186 -4.48 -17.55 1.70
C GLU A 186 -5.56 -16.49 1.60
N LEU A 187 -5.24 -15.22 1.89
CA LEU A 187 -6.18 -14.12 1.76
C LEU A 187 -6.58 -13.90 0.30
N ALA A 188 -5.62 -13.84 -0.63
CA ALA A 188 -5.88 -13.55 -2.04
C ALA A 188 -6.76 -14.61 -2.72
N ARG A 189 -6.58 -15.89 -2.38
CA ARG A 189 -7.40 -17.00 -2.90
C ARG A 189 -8.88 -16.93 -2.52
N GLU A 190 -9.16 -16.35 -1.37
CA GLU A 190 -10.50 -16.28 -0.80
C GLU A 190 -11.29 -15.04 -1.25
N LEU A 191 -10.65 -14.14 -2.01
CA LEU A 191 -11.22 -12.87 -2.44
C LEU A 191 -11.40 -12.81 -3.95
N SER A 192 -12.43 -12.09 -4.38
CA SER A 192 -12.69 -11.76 -5.80
C SER A 192 -12.00 -10.47 -6.25
N VAL A 193 -11.58 -9.63 -5.29
CA VAL A 193 -10.82 -8.40 -5.55
C VAL A 193 -9.32 -8.65 -5.36
N PRO A 194 -8.45 -7.94 -6.11
CA PRO A 194 -7.02 -8.16 -6.01
C PRO A 194 -6.45 -7.75 -4.66
N VAL A 195 -5.39 -8.46 -4.24
CA VAL A 195 -4.63 -8.16 -3.04
C VAL A 195 -3.29 -7.52 -3.38
N ILE A 196 -2.93 -6.46 -2.66
CA ILE A 196 -1.60 -5.85 -2.69
C ILE A 196 -0.89 -6.24 -1.40
N ALA A 197 0.24 -6.94 -1.53
CA ALA A 197 1.04 -7.38 -0.40
C ALA A 197 1.84 -6.22 0.22
N SER A 198 1.95 -6.17 1.54
CA SER A 198 2.70 -5.13 2.26
C SER A 198 3.33 -5.68 3.54
N GLY A 199 4.46 -5.09 3.92
CA GLY A 199 5.19 -5.43 5.15
C GLY A 199 6.16 -6.60 5.00
N GLY A 200 7.45 -6.35 5.28
CA GLY A 200 8.47 -7.37 5.41
C GLY A 200 9.33 -7.68 4.18
N ILE A 201 9.00 -7.18 2.99
CA ILE A 201 9.83 -7.41 1.79
C ILE A 201 11.28 -6.97 2.06
N THR A 202 12.23 -7.86 1.77
CA THR A 202 13.64 -7.68 2.10
C THR A 202 14.56 -7.70 0.88
N ASP A 203 14.34 -8.65 -0.03
CA ASP A 203 15.22 -8.89 -1.18
C ASP A 203 14.47 -9.46 -2.40
N LEU A 204 15.21 -9.77 -3.46
CA LEU A 204 14.65 -10.35 -4.70
C LEU A 204 14.01 -11.72 -4.51
N LYS A 205 14.32 -12.46 -3.43
CA LYS A 205 13.69 -13.77 -3.19
C LYS A 205 12.25 -13.58 -2.76
N ASP A 206 11.97 -12.57 -1.94
CA ASP A 206 10.59 -12.22 -1.56
C ASP A 206 9.78 -11.80 -2.79
N VAL A 207 10.36 -10.96 -3.67
CA VAL A 207 9.73 -10.55 -4.92
C VAL A 207 9.42 -11.76 -5.80
N LYS A 208 10.40 -12.67 -5.96
CA LYS A 208 10.21 -13.89 -6.75
C LYS A 208 9.07 -14.75 -6.20
N ALA A 209 9.03 -14.97 -4.88
CA ALA A 209 8.00 -15.77 -4.24
C ALA A 209 6.60 -15.17 -4.43
N LEU A 210 6.47 -13.83 -4.40
CA LEU A 210 5.21 -13.15 -4.70
C LEU A 210 4.82 -13.30 -6.18
N CYS A 211 5.78 -13.18 -7.12
CA CYS A 211 5.52 -13.39 -8.54
C CYS A 211 5.05 -14.82 -8.84
N GLU A 212 5.61 -15.83 -8.20
CA GLU A 212 5.17 -17.23 -8.31
C GLU A 212 3.71 -17.42 -7.84
N ALA A 213 3.25 -16.56 -6.94
CA ALA A 213 1.90 -16.56 -6.38
C ALA A 213 0.95 -15.53 -7.04
N GLU A 214 1.39 -14.78 -8.07
CA GLU A 214 0.59 -13.72 -8.72
C GLU A 214 -0.79 -14.21 -9.19
N LYS A 215 -0.85 -15.41 -9.76
CA LYS A 215 -2.09 -16.05 -10.23
C LYS A 215 -3.14 -16.31 -9.13
N GLU A 216 -2.74 -16.25 -7.88
CA GLU A 216 -3.64 -16.43 -6.74
C GLU A 216 -4.45 -15.16 -6.40
N GLY A 217 -4.29 -14.08 -7.19
CA GLY A 217 -4.99 -12.80 -7.02
C GLY A 217 -4.12 -11.67 -6.44
N ILE A 218 -2.80 -11.80 -6.49
CA ILE A 218 -1.87 -10.77 -6.01
C ILE A 218 -1.59 -9.77 -7.15
N LEU A 219 -2.07 -8.53 -7.02
CA LEU A 219 -1.86 -7.46 -7.99
C LEU A 219 -0.44 -6.88 -7.94
N GLY A 220 0.10 -6.77 -6.74
CA GLY A 220 1.38 -6.10 -6.53
C GLY A 220 1.90 -6.21 -5.11
N ALA A 221 3.05 -5.59 -4.91
CA ALA A 221 3.75 -5.59 -3.62
C ALA A 221 4.28 -4.19 -3.28
N ILE A 222 3.92 -3.69 -2.10
CA ILE A 222 4.44 -2.43 -1.57
C ILE A 222 5.78 -2.71 -0.90
N THR A 223 6.82 -2.01 -1.35
CA THR A 223 8.15 -2.09 -0.77
C THR A 223 8.55 -0.76 -0.16
N GLY A 224 9.01 -0.82 1.06
CA GLY A 224 9.43 0.33 1.84
C GLY A 224 10.92 0.23 2.17
N ARG A 225 11.22 -0.13 3.41
CA ARG A 225 12.55 -0.08 4.00
C ARG A 225 13.67 -0.69 3.14
N ALA A 226 13.41 -1.83 2.50
CA ALA A 226 14.39 -2.55 1.69
C ALA A 226 14.98 -1.72 0.54
N ILE A 227 14.17 -0.91 -0.13
CA ILE A 227 14.62 -0.06 -1.24
C ILE A 227 15.36 1.20 -0.76
N TYR A 228 15.11 1.65 0.46
CA TYR A 228 15.82 2.79 1.06
C TYR A 228 17.15 2.38 1.68
N GLU A 229 17.24 1.18 2.25
CA GLU A 229 18.48 0.62 2.82
C GLU A 229 19.34 -0.11 1.79
N GLY A 230 18.83 -0.29 0.55
CA GLY A 230 19.56 -0.85 -0.58
C GLY A 230 19.71 -2.38 -0.54
N THR A 231 18.93 -3.09 0.28
CA THR A 231 18.90 -4.57 0.26
C THR A 231 18.08 -5.10 -0.92
N LEU A 232 17.20 -4.26 -1.48
CA LEU A 232 16.44 -4.52 -2.70
C LEU A 232 16.67 -3.37 -3.69
N ASP A 233 17.26 -3.65 -4.85
CA ASP A 233 17.25 -2.70 -5.97
C ASP A 233 15.85 -2.69 -6.60
N PHE A 234 15.23 -1.51 -6.63
CA PHE A 234 13.86 -1.36 -7.12
C PHE A 234 13.73 -1.69 -8.61
N ALA A 235 14.68 -1.24 -9.43
CA ALA A 235 14.64 -1.48 -10.87
C ALA A 235 14.82 -2.97 -11.21
N GLU A 236 15.70 -3.67 -10.48
CA GLU A 236 15.88 -5.12 -10.63
C GLU A 236 14.63 -5.87 -10.16
N ALA A 237 13.98 -5.43 -9.08
CA ALA A 237 12.74 -6.02 -8.58
C ALA A 237 11.60 -5.94 -9.61
N GLN A 238 11.39 -4.75 -10.21
CA GLN A 238 10.36 -4.59 -11.24
C GLN A 238 10.70 -5.38 -12.52
N LYS A 239 11.97 -5.40 -12.93
CA LYS A 239 12.43 -6.19 -14.09
C LYS A 239 12.23 -7.69 -13.88
N LEU A 240 12.48 -8.19 -12.67
CA LEU A 240 12.21 -9.60 -12.32
C LEU A 240 10.71 -9.90 -12.42
N ALA A 241 9.86 -9.05 -11.87
CA ALA A 241 8.41 -9.21 -11.92
C ALA A 241 7.88 -9.22 -13.38
N ASP A 242 8.37 -8.31 -14.22
CA ASP A 242 7.99 -8.24 -15.64
C ASP A 242 8.44 -9.50 -16.41
N LYS A 243 9.65 -9.97 -16.16
CA LYS A 243 10.16 -11.19 -16.78
C LYS A 243 9.29 -12.40 -16.43
N MET A 244 8.97 -12.57 -15.15
CA MET A 244 8.17 -13.71 -14.69
C MET A 244 6.75 -13.69 -15.25
N ALA A 245 6.13 -12.51 -15.40
CA ALA A 245 4.83 -12.36 -16.05
C ALA A 245 4.88 -12.77 -17.52
N GLY A 246 5.88 -12.33 -18.29
CA GLY A 246 6.07 -12.71 -19.70
C GLY A 246 6.35 -14.20 -19.89
N ASP A 247 7.13 -14.82 -19.01
CA ASP A 247 7.39 -16.25 -19.03
C ASP A 247 6.10 -17.07 -18.79
N ALA A 248 5.23 -16.60 -17.90
CA ALA A 248 3.94 -17.24 -17.61
C ALA A 248 2.96 -17.17 -18.81
N GLU A 249 2.86 -16.03 -19.47
CA GLU A 249 2.03 -15.85 -20.68
C GLU A 249 2.51 -16.77 -21.83
N THR A 250 3.82 -16.87 -22.01
CA THR A 250 4.44 -17.73 -23.05
C THR A 250 4.18 -19.21 -22.78
N ALA A 251 4.15 -19.63 -21.52
CA ALA A 251 3.85 -21.01 -21.14
C ALA A 251 2.37 -21.38 -21.39
N GLN A 252 1.45 -20.45 -21.11
CA GLN A 252 0.00 -20.66 -21.34
C GLN A 252 -0.36 -20.68 -22.83
N GLY A 253 0.33 -19.90 -23.67
CA GLY A 253 0.10 -19.87 -25.12
C GLY A 253 0.60 -21.12 -25.90
N LYS A 254 1.29 -22.04 -25.22
CA LYS A 254 1.82 -23.29 -25.79
C LYS A 254 1.07 -24.55 -25.33
N ALA A 255 0.09 -24.42 -24.46
CA ALA A 255 -0.76 -25.51 -23.97
C ALA A 255 -2.13 -25.48 -24.64
#